data_a63d870bf03d31fdb2e4445c9606d537
#
_entry.id   a63d870bf03d31fdb2e4445c9606d537
#
_cell.length_a   1.000
_cell.length_b   1.000
_cell.length_c   1.000
_cell.angle_alpha   90.00
_cell.angle_beta   90.00
_cell.angle_gamma   90.00
#
_symmetry.space_group_name_H-M   'P 1'
#
loop_
_entity.id
_entity.type
_entity.pdbx_description
1 polymer ?
#
loop_
_entity_poly.entity_id
_entity_poly.type
_entity_poly.pdbx_seq_one_letter_code
_entity_poly.pdbx_strand_id
1 'polypeptide(L)'
;MGRHPTGCELNQKEYWVRLLSHFVIKSPMKLQQLRYIVEIERQGLNVSEAAEALYTSQPGVSKQIRLLEDELGIAIFERSGKRFTAITEPGRVVLDIARRILRESENLKRAAADFSGGESGKLVLAATHTQARYALPTVVRDFVARHPNIKLEMHQGNPLQIADWIAGGEADIGIATESLDQHPQLVSFPVQQWTHCVIAPAGHPVTASSPISLQELARWPLITYDAAFTGRSRINRAFERLEIEPNIVLTALDADVIKTYVGLGLGLGIIAGLAFDAQRDTGLVALDAGHLFDSNTTRLAIRRGSYLRRFDYDFIELFAPHLDRRVVDLTLQGGGQAWQL
;
A
#
# COMPACT_ATOMS: atom_id res chain seq x y z
N MET A 1 -41.37 -41.39 -64.66
CA MET A 1 -40.12 -41.94 -64.19
C MET A 1 -39.15 -40.80 -63.93
N GLY A 2 -39.04 -40.33 -62.71
CA GLY A 2 -38.17 -39.23 -62.36
C GLY A 2 -37.47 -39.66 -61.02
N ARG A 3 -36.17 -39.84 -61.05
CA ARG A 3 -35.33 -40.10 -59.87
C ARG A 3 -34.96 -38.78 -59.24
N HIS A 4 -35.31 -38.64 -57.94
CA HIS A 4 -34.77 -37.60 -57.05
C HIS A 4 -33.34 -37.97 -56.65
N PRO A 5 -32.41 -37.06 -56.56
CA PRO A 5 -31.10 -37.29 -55.95
C PRO A 5 -31.21 -37.15 -54.42
N THR A 6 -30.75 -38.21 -53.77
CA THR A 6 -30.60 -38.36 -52.32
C THR A 6 -29.66 -37.30 -51.73
N GLY A 7 -30.14 -36.62 -50.69
CA GLY A 7 -29.40 -35.65 -49.92
C GLY A 7 -28.17 -36.25 -49.22
N CYS A 8 -27.12 -35.49 -49.26
CA CYS A 8 -25.87 -35.73 -48.55
C CYS A 8 -26.13 -35.56 -47.04
N GLU A 9 -26.37 -36.65 -46.33
CA GLU A 9 -26.30 -36.69 -44.85
C GLU A 9 -24.83 -36.55 -44.44
N LEU A 10 -24.39 -35.34 -44.19
CA LEU A 10 -23.13 -35.11 -43.51
C LEU A 10 -23.22 -35.78 -42.11
N ASN A 11 -22.38 -36.80 -41.91
CA ASN A 11 -22.27 -37.56 -40.69
C ASN A 11 -22.07 -36.60 -39.48
N GLN A 12 -23.00 -36.64 -38.54
CA GLN A 12 -23.01 -35.82 -37.33
C GLN A 12 -21.66 -35.87 -36.60
N LYS A 13 -20.93 -36.97 -36.67
CA LYS A 13 -19.55 -37.10 -36.15
C LYS A 13 -18.55 -36.20 -36.88
N GLU A 14 -18.63 -36.07 -38.21
CA GLU A 14 -17.73 -35.17 -38.99
C GLU A 14 -18.05 -33.70 -38.75
N TYR A 15 -19.32 -33.37 -38.51
CA TYR A 15 -19.73 -32.03 -38.12
C TYR A 15 -19.17 -31.64 -36.76
N TRP A 16 -19.27 -32.52 -35.75
CA TRP A 16 -18.67 -32.30 -34.40
C TRP A 16 -17.15 -32.31 -34.43
N VAL A 17 -16.51 -33.17 -35.24
CA VAL A 17 -15.05 -33.16 -35.41
C VAL A 17 -14.57 -31.86 -36.10
N ARG A 18 -15.30 -31.33 -37.08
CA ARG A 18 -15.00 -30.04 -37.69
C ARG A 18 -15.29 -28.88 -36.77
N LEU A 19 -16.35 -28.90 -35.96
CA LEU A 19 -16.61 -27.90 -34.93
C LEU A 19 -15.53 -27.94 -33.82
N LEU A 20 -15.13 -29.13 -33.39
CA LEU A 20 -14.06 -29.31 -32.42
C LEU A 20 -12.68 -28.99 -33.01
N SER A 21 -12.43 -29.16 -34.29
CA SER A 21 -11.18 -28.76 -34.93
C SER A 21 -11.08 -27.24 -35.18
N HIS A 22 -12.19 -26.50 -35.23
CA HIS A 22 -12.19 -25.03 -35.21
C HIS A 22 -12.02 -24.49 -33.76
N PHE A 23 -12.32 -25.26 -32.76
CA PHE A 23 -11.85 -25.10 -31.38
C PHE A 23 -10.50 -25.84 -31.21
N VAL A 24 -9.54 -25.60 -32.07
CA VAL A 24 -8.14 -25.82 -31.71
C VAL A 24 -7.87 -24.84 -30.60
N ILE A 25 -8.00 -25.31 -29.35
CA ILE A 25 -7.51 -24.63 -28.17
C ILE A 25 -6.01 -24.50 -28.42
N LYS A 26 -5.61 -23.38 -29.06
CA LYS A 26 -4.23 -22.90 -28.99
C LYS A 26 -3.88 -22.95 -27.53
N SER A 27 -2.77 -23.55 -27.16
CA SER A 27 -2.33 -23.80 -25.78
C SER A 27 -2.88 -22.73 -24.82
N PRO A 28 -3.73 -23.10 -23.84
CA PRO A 28 -4.49 -22.11 -23.08
C PRO A 28 -3.53 -21.13 -22.39
N MET A 29 -3.89 -19.85 -22.39
CA MET A 29 -3.17 -18.77 -21.73
C MET A 29 -2.76 -19.20 -20.32
N LYS A 30 -1.49 -18.99 -19.96
CA LYS A 30 -0.93 -19.41 -18.69
C LYS A 30 -0.77 -18.21 -17.75
N LEU A 31 -1.02 -18.39 -16.47
CA LEU A 31 -0.75 -17.36 -15.45
C LEU A 31 0.70 -16.85 -15.50
N GLN A 32 1.63 -17.70 -15.91
CA GLN A 32 3.03 -17.33 -16.08
C GLN A 32 3.22 -16.25 -17.16
N GLN A 33 2.48 -16.31 -18.26
CA GLN A 33 2.53 -15.30 -19.33
C GLN A 33 2.01 -13.94 -18.82
N LEU A 34 0.95 -13.96 -18.00
CA LEU A 34 0.43 -12.75 -17.36
C LEU A 34 1.46 -12.14 -16.39
N ARG A 35 2.19 -12.96 -15.62
CA ARG A 35 3.29 -12.49 -14.77
C ARG A 35 4.38 -11.82 -15.58
N TYR A 36 4.71 -12.37 -16.74
CA TYR A 36 5.77 -11.81 -17.59
C TYR A 36 5.40 -10.42 -18.11
N ILE A 37 4.20 -10.21 -18.61
CA ILE A 37 3.80 -8.89 -19.14
C ILE A 37 3.71 -7.84 -18.04
N VAL A 38 3.20 -8.20 -16.85
CA VAL A 38 3.12 -7.30 -15.70
C VAL A 38 4.52 -6.94 -15.16
N GLU A 39 5.44 -7.91 -15.10
CA GLU A 39 6.79 -7.64 -14.63
C GLU A 39 7.57 -6.77 -15.62
N ILE A 40 7.41 -6.97 -16.94
CA ILE A 40 8.04 -6.10 -17.95
C ILE A 40 7.58 -4.65 -17.81
N GLU A 41 6.30 -4.42 -17.57
CA GLU A 41 5.80 -3.07 -17.29
C GLU A 41 6.45 -2.49 -16.04
N ARG A 42 6.54 -3.28 -14.95
CA ARG A 42 7.17 -2.87 -13.67
C ARG A 42 8.63 -2.49 -13.84
N GLN A 43 9.36 -3.20 -14.71
CA GLN A 43 10.78 -2.95 -15.03
C GLN A 43 10.97 -1.92 -16.18
N GLY A 44 9.99 -1.03 -16.41
CA GLY A 44 10.11 0.02 -17.41
C GLY A 44 10.34 -0.49 -18.85
N LEU A 45 9.73 -1.62 -19.19
CA LEU A 45 9.83 -2.31 -20.48
C LEU A 45 11.18 -3.02 -20.71
N ASN A 46 11.99 -3.18 -19.67
CA ASN A 46 13.25 -3.90 -19.74
C ASN A 46 13.04 -5.42 -19.57
N VAL A 47 13.08 -6.14 -20.69
CA VAL A 47 12.85 -7.60 -20.68
C VAL A 47 13.94 -8.37 -19.96
N SER A 48 15.17 -7.85 -19.94
CA SER A 48 16.31 -8.53 -19.26
C SER A 48 16.16 -8.43 -17.74
N GLU A 49 15.85 -7.25 -17.21
CA GLU A 49 15.58 -7.05 -15.79
C GLU A 49 14.32 -7.83 -15.33
N ALA A 50 13.26 -7.85 -16.16
CA ALA A 50 12.09 -8.66 -15.88
C ALA A 50 12.40 -10.16 -15.86
N ALA A 51 13.25 -10.65 -16.76
CA ALA A 51 13.67 -12.05 -16.77
C ALA A 51 14.52 -12.41 -15.54
N GLU A 52 15.41 -11.53 -15.12
CA GLU A 52 16.20 -11.69 -13.89
C GLU A 52 15.32 -11.71 -12.64
N ALA A 53 14.40 -10.75 -12.51
CA ALA A 53 13.42 -10.68 -11.40
C ALA A 53 12.54 -11.94 -11.31
N LEU A 54 12.28 -12.59 -12.45
CA LEU A 54 11.46 -13.80 -12.53
C LEU A 54 12.28 -15.11 -12.56
N TYR A 55 13.59 -15.03 -12.33
CA TYR A 55 14.51 -16.17 -12.33
C TYR A 55 14.42 -17.01 -13.61
N THR A 56 14.34 -16.35 -14.79
CA THR A 56 14.17 -17.01 -16.08
C THR A 56 15.06 -16.37 -17.15
N SER A 57 15.04 -16.93 -18.38
CA SER A 57 15.82 -16.39 -19.48
C SER A 57 15.05 -15.37 -20.32
N GLN A 58 15.71 -14.30 -20.74
CA GLN A 58 15.13 -13.28 -21.63
C GLN A 58 14.53 -13.85 -22.93
N PRO A 59 15.18 -14.82 -23.65
CA PRO A 59 14.55 -15.45 -24.82
C PRO A 59 13.27 -16.20 -24.46
N GLY A 60 13.21 -16.83 -23.28
CA GLY A 60 12.03 -17.53 -22.76
C GLY A 60 10.86 -16.58 -22.56
N VAL A 61 11.11 -15.46 -21.87
CA VAL A 61 10.11 -14.40 -21.65
C VAL A 61 9.58 -13.86 -22.98
N SER A 62 10.49 -13.45 -23.88
CA SER A 62 10.10 -12.90 -25.20
C SER A 62 9.27 -13.87 -26.03
N LYS A 63 9.59 -15.18 -25.98
CA LYS A 63 8.81 -16.23 -26.66
C LYS A 63 7.40 -16.34 -26.07
N GLN A 64 7.28 -16.34 -24.74
CA GLN A 64 5.98 -16.47 -24.08
C GLN A 64 5.08 -15.27 -24.32
N ILE A 65 5.66 -14.07 -24.40
CA ILE A 65 4.88 -12.87 -24.74
C ILE A 65 4.34 -12.95 -26.17
N ARG A 66 5.16 -13.37 -27.14
CA ARG A 66 4.69 -13.55 -28.52
C ARG A 66 3.53 -14.55 -28.60
N LEU A 67 3.66 -15.69 -27.88
CA LEU A 67 2.58 -16.70 -27.84
C LEU A 67 1.30 -16.13 -27.24
N LEU A 68 1.40 -15.27 -26.23
CA LEU A 68 0.25 -14.59 -25.64
C LEU A 68 -0.38 -13.58 -26.62
N GLU A 69 0.44 -12.73 -27.26
CA GLU A 69 0.00 -11.77 -28.26
C GLU A 69 -0.65 -12.47 -29.45
N ASP A 70 -0.08 -13.59 -29.93
CA ASP A 70 -0.63 -14.41 -31.01
C ASP A 70 -1.97 -15.05 -30.61
N GLU A 71 -2.13 -15.48 -29.35
CA GLU A 71 -3.37 -16.06 -28.84
C GLU A 71 -4.47 -15.01 -28.74
N LEU A 72 -4.13 -13.83 -28.21
CA LEU A 72 -5.07 -12.71 -28.04
C LEU A 72 -5.37 -11.98 -29.36
N GLY A 73 -4.53 -12.17 -30.37
CA GLY A 73 -4.67 -11.50 -31.67
C GLY A 73 -4.34 -10.00 -31.62
N ILE A 74 -3.61 -9.53 -30.61
CA ILE A 74 -3.24 -8.12 -30.42
C ILE A 74 -1.79 -8.01 -29.97
N ALA A 75 -1.12 -6.91 -30.29
CA ALA A 75 0.15 -6.55 -29.71
C ALA A 75 -0.06 -5.85 -28.35
N ILE A 76 0.62 -6.33 -27.31
CA ILE A 76 0.62 -5.72 -25.99
C ILE A 76 1.68 -4.62 -25.90
N PHE A 77 2.84 -4.85 -26.52
CA PHE A 77 3.96 -3.94 -26.53
C PHE A 77 4.33 -3.51 -27.95
N GLU A 78 4.63 -2.24 -28.13
CA GLU A 78 5.30 -1.74 -29.32
C GLU A 78 6.77 -2.19 -29.32
N ARG A 79 7.31 -2.47 -30.52
CA ARG A 79 8.67 -2.99 -30.69
C ARG A 79 9.48 -2.14 -31.64
N SER A 80 10.70 -1.83 -31.26
CA SER A 80 11.75 -1.36 -32.18
C SER A 80 12.89 -2.40 -32.20
N GLY A 81 12.91 -3.24 -33.23
CA GLY A 81 13.78 -4.39 -33.31
C GLY A 81 13.51 -5.42 -32.20
N LYS A 82 14.46 -5.60 -31.30
CA LYS A 82 14.34 -6.53 -30.16
C LYS A 82 13.87 -5.88 -28.85
N ARG A 83 13.68 -4.56 -28.82
CA ARG A 83 13.32 -3.81 -27.59
C ARG A 83 11.83 -3.45 -27.59
N PHE A 84 11.22 -3.49 -26.43
CA PHE A 84 9.93 -2.88 -26.19
C PHE A 84 10.12 -1.38 -25.97
N THR A 85 9.27 -0.57 -26.61
CA THR A 85 9.38 0.89 -26.61
C THR A 85 8.18 1.57 -25.93
N ALA A 86 7.00 0.96 -26.04
CA ALA A 86 5.78 1.47 -25.42
C ALA A 86 4.79 0.32 -25.15
N ILE A 87 3.79 0.61 -24.34
CA ILE A 87 2.61 -0.24 -24.15
C ILE A 87 1.54 0.26 -25.12
N THR A 88 0.97 -0.64 -25.92
CA THR A 88 -0.12 -0.28 -26.84
C THR A 88 -1.40 0.07 -26.07
N GLU A 89 -2.36 0.74 -26.72
CA GLU A 89 -3.66 1.01 -26.11
C GLU A 89 -4.39 -0.29 -25.69
N PRO A 90 -4.53 -1.33 -26.56
CA PRO A 90 -5.05 -2.63 -26.14
C PRO A 90 -4.20 -3.29 -25.05
N GLY A 91 -2.87 -3.12 -25.09
CA GLY A 91 -1.95 -3.65 -24.11
C GLY A 91 -2.21 -3.16 -22.68
N ARG A 92 -2.56 -1.89 -22.50
CA ARG A 92 -2.95 -1.32 -21.21
C ARG A 92 -4.17 -2.04 -20.62
N VAL A 93 -5.20 -2.25 -21.44
CA VAL A 93 -6.40 -2.99 -21.03
C VAL A 93 -6.05 -4.42 -20.61
N VAL A 94 -5.21 -5.10 -21.40
CA VAL A 94 -4.76 -6.48 -21.08
C VAL A 94 -3.94 -6.51 -19.78
N LEU A 95 -3.05 -5.55 -19.56
CA LEU A 95 -2.26 -5.46 -18.33
C LEU A 95 -3.15 -5.24 -17.10
N ASP A 96 -4.18 -4.40 -17.19
CA ASP A 96 -5.14 -4.19 -16.09
C ASP A 96 -5.92 -5.47 -15.77
N ILE A 97 -6.34 -6.20 -16.80
CA ILE A 97 -7.01 -7.51 -16.63
C ILE A 97 -6.04 -8.55 -16.06
N ALA A 98 -4.81 -8.61 -16.58
CA ALA A 98 -3.78 -9.52 -16.11
C ALA A 98 -3.47 -9.33 -14.62
N ARG A 99 -3.32 -8.09 -14.16
CA ARG A 99 -3.15 -7.77 -12.73
C ARG A 99 -4.33 -8.27 -11.88
N ARG A 100 -5.58 -8.13 -12.38
CA ARG A 100 -6.76 -8.66 -11.65
C ARG A 100 -6.73 -10.17 -11.56
N ILE A 101 -6.44 -10.89 -12.66
CA ILE A 101 -6.36 -12.36 -12.68
C ILE A 101 -5.26 -12.85 -11.73
N LEU A 102 -4.08 -12.23 -11.74
CA LEU A 102 -2.99 -12.59 -10.86
C LEU A 102 -3.37 -12.37 -9.38
N ARG A 103 -4.08 -11.28 -9.07
CA ARG A 103 -4.61 -11.03 -7.72
C ARG A 103 -5.58 -12.12 -7.28
N GLU A 104 -6.55 -12.48 -8.12
CA GLU A 104 -7.50 -13.55 -7.79
C GLU A 104 -6.82 -14.92 -7.63
N SER A 105 -5.76 -15.17 -8.39
CA SER A 105 -4.93 -16.35 -8.20
C SER A 105 -4.23 -16.37 -6.84
N GLU A 106 -3.76 -15.22 -6.34
CA GLU A 106 -3.19 -15.12 -5.00
C GLU A 106 -4.29 -15.22 -3.91
N ASN A 107 -5.46 -14.60 -4.11
CA ASN A 107 -6.61 -14.75 -3.21
C ASN A 107 -7.03 -16.22 -3.07
N LEU A 108 -7.06 -16.96 -4.17
CA LEU A 108 -7.36 -18.40 -4.15
C LEU A 108 -6.36 -19.19 -3.28
N LYS A 109 -5.08 -18.91 -3.40
CA LYS A 109 -4.04 -19.55 -2.57
C LYS A 109 -4.19 -19.19 -1.09
N ARG A 110 -4.45 -17.90 -0.80
CA ARG A 110 -4.68 -17.42 0.58
C ARG A 110 -5.89 -18.09 1.20
N ALA A 111 -7.00 -18.18 0.47
CA ALA A 111 -8.20 -18.87 0.91
C ALA A 111 -7.94 -20.36 1.15
N ALA A 112 -7.28 -21.06 0.22
CA ALA A 112 -6.94 -22.47 0.38
C ALA A 112 -6.05 -22.70 1.62
N ALA A 113 -5.07 -21.86 1.86
CA ALA A 113 -4.20 -21.93 3.04
C ALA A 113 -4.98 -21.71 4.35
N ASP A 114 -5.91 -20.75 4.37
CA ASP A 114 -6.75 -20.43 5.53
C ASP A 114 -7.69 -21.61 5.89
N PHE A 115 -8.27 -22.30 4.88
CA PHE A 115 -9.14 -23.46 5.08
C PHE A 115 -8.40 -24.78 5.35
N SER A 116 -7.13 -24.91 4.97
CA SER A 116 -6.35 -26.14 5.20
C SER A 116 -5.83 -26.28 6.64
N GLY A 117 -6.33 -25.48 7.58
CA GLY A 117 -5.94 -25.51 8.99
C GLY A 117 -4.60 -24.83 9.26
N GLY A 118 -4.17 -23.97 8.35
CA GLY A 118 -2.92 -23.24 8.45
C GLY A 118 -2.97 -22.12 9.49
N GLU A 119 -2.68 -22.45 10.76
CA GLU A 119 -2.26 -21.45 11.75
C GLU A 119 -0.84 -20.93 11.45
N SER A 120 -0.33 -21.19 10.25
CA SER A 120 0.98 -20.76 9.77
C SER A 120 0.83 -19.87 8.54
N GLY A 121 1.69 -18.89 8.42
CA GLY A 121 1.66 -17.95 7.29
C GLY A 121 2.55 -16.76 7.52
N LYS A 122 2.33 -15.75 6.72
CA LYS A 122 3.07 -14.48 6.78
C LYS A 122 2.08 -13.32 6.73
N LEU A 123 2.23 -12.37 7.64
CA LEU A 123 1.56 -11.07 7.60
C LEU A 123 2.62 -10.00 7.34
N VAL A 124 2.45 -9.22 6.29
CA VAL A 124 3.34 -8.11 5.96
C VAL A 124 2.63 -6.80 6.24
N LEU A 125 3.16 -6.03 7.19
CA LEU A 125 2.70 -4.69 7.52
C LEU A 125 3.56 -3.66 6.79
N ALA A 126 2.96 -2.56 6.36
CA ALA A 126 3.67 -1.38 5.91
C ALA A 126 3.23 -0.19 6.75
N ALA A 127 4.16 0.50 7.41
CA ALA A 127 3.82 1.57 8.33
C ALA A 127 4.82 2.73 8.23
N THR A 128 4.37 3.96 8.56
CA THR A 128 5.31 5.06 8.81
C THR A 128 6.11 4.78 10.08
N HIS A 129 7.30 5.36 10.19
CA HIS A 129 8.15 5.18 11.37
C HIS A 129 7.39 5.51 12.67
N THR A 130 6.65 6.60 12.69
CA THR A 130 5.86 7.01 13.86
C THR A 130 4.86 5.93 14.30
N GLN A 131 4.14 5.32 13.35
CA GLN A 131 3.19 4.24 13.66
C GLN A 131 3.91 2.98 14.13
N ALA A 132 4.97 2.58 13.42
CA ALA A 132 5.76 1.39 13.77
C ALA A 132 6.38 1.50 15.16
N ARG A 133 6.85 2.68 15.54
CA ARG A 133 7.57 2.93 16.78
C ARG A 133 6.67 3.15 18.00
N TYR A 134 5.53 3.84 17.83
CA TYR A 134 4.75 4.35 18.94
C TYR A 134 3.35 3.74 19.05
N ALA A 135 2.70 3.40 17.94
CA ALA A 135 1.35 2.86 17.96
C ALA A 135 1.31 1.32 17.93
N LEU A 136 2.21 0.69 17.16
CA LEU A 136 2.17 -0.76 16.91
C LEU A 136 2.81 -1.68 17.96
N PRO A 137 3.75 -1.27 18.85
CA PRO A 137 4.49 -2.23 19.65
C PRO A 137 3.61 -3.14 20.53
N THR A 138 2.59 -2.59 21.17
CA THR A 138 1.65 -3.38 22.00
C THR A 138 0.82 -4.32 21.14
N VAL A 139 0.30 -3.83 20.01
CA VAL A 139 -0.50 -4.62 19.05
C VAL A 139 0.31 -5.79 18.50
N VAL A 140 1.55 -5.53 18.09
CA VAL A 140 2.48 -6.57 17.59
C VAL A 140 2.78 -7.61 18.66
N ARG A 141 3.05 -7.19 19.89
CA ARG A 141 3.27 -8.11 21.01
C ARG A 141 2.06 -9.05 21.20
N ASP A 142 0.87 -8.48 21.25
CA ASP A 142 -0.36 -9.22 21.51
C ASP A 142 -0.75 -10.12 20.31
N PHE A 143 -0.48 -9.65 19.09
CA PHE A 143 -0.65 -10.43 17.88
C PHE A 143 0.31 -11.65 17.84
N VAL A 144 1.60 -11.46 18.09
CA VAL A 144 2.59 -12.54 18.07
C VAL A 144 2.30 -13.57 19.18
N ALA A 145 1.83 -13.12 20.33
CA ALA A 145 1.42 -14.03 21.42
C ALA A 145 0.19 -14.87 21.01
N ARG A 146 -0.78 -14.30 20.27
CA ARG A 146 -1.98 -14.99 19.80
C ARG A 146 -1.69 -15.91 18.61
N HIS A 147 -0.74 -15.52 17.74
CA HIS A 147 -0.41 -16.21 16.49
C HIS A 147 1.09 -16.56 16.40
N PRO A 148 1.61 -17.49 17.24
CA PRO A 148 3.05 -17.77 17.32
C PRO A 148 3.66 -18.37 16.05
N ASN A 149 2.83 -18.97 15.18
CA ASN A 149 3.26 -19.57 13.93
C ASN A 149 3.13 -18.65 12.71
N ILE A 150 2.64 -17.41 12.90
CA ILE A 150 2.55 -16.42 11.83
C ILE A 150 3.83 -15.59 11.82
N LYS A 151 4.53 -15.61 10.70
CA LYS A 151 5.68 -14.72 10.48
C LYS A 151 5.19 -13.30 10.24
N LEU A 152 5.55 -12.37 11.12
CA LEU A 152 5.26 -10.95 10.94
C LEU A 152 6.46 -10.26 10.29
N GLU A 153 6.24 -9.53 9.21
CA GLU A 153 7.23 -8.64 8.60
C GLU A 153 6.70 -7.21 8.59
N MET A 154 7.60 -6.24 8.79
CA MET A 154 7.24 -4.82 8.82
C MET A 154 8.14 -4.02 7.90
N HIS A 155 7.54 -3.39 6.90
CA HIS A 155 8.19 -2.43 6.02
C HIS A 155 7.93 -1.02 6.53
N GLN A 156 8.94 -0.17 6.52
CA GLN A 156 8.80 1.24 6.89
C GLN A 156 9.04 2.12 5.68
N GLY A 157 8.15 3.10 5.48
CA GLY A 157 8.24 4.03 4.36
C GLY A 157 7.40 5.28 4.57
N ASN A 158 7.43 6.17 3.58
CA ASN A 158 6.51 7.30 3.54
C ASN A 158 5.09 6.85 3.11
N PRO A 159 4.06 7.68 3.32
CA PRO A 159 2.67 7.31 3.00
C PRO A 159 2.44 6.89 1.54
N LEU A 160 3.15 7.48 0.57
CA LEU A 160 3.04 7.10 -0.85
C LEU A 160 3.63 5.72 -1.11
N GLN A 161 4.84 5.47 -0.59
CA GLN A 161 5.47 4.14 -0.69
C GLN A 161 4.61 3.05 -0.05
N ILE A 162 4.00 3.35 1.11
CA ILE A 162 3.10 2.41 1.79
C ILE A 162 1.88 2.12 0.89
N ALA A 163 1.27 3.15 0.28
CA ALA A 163 0.16 2.96 -0.64
C ALA A 163 0.55 2.08 -1.84
N ASP A 164 1.73 2.31 -2.43
CA ASP A 164 2.25 1.52 -3.54
C ASP A 164 2.49 0.06 -3.15
N TRP A 165 3.10 -0.21 -1.99
CA TRP A 165 3.34 -1.58 -1.50
C TRP A 165 2.04 -2.35 -1.27
N ILE A 166 1.02 -1.69 -0.72
CA ILE A 166 -0.31 -2.32 -0.54
C ILE A 166 -0.97 -2.56 -1.90
N ALA A 167 -0.97 -1.57 -2.80
CA ALA A 167 -1.54 -1.70 -4.14
C ALA A 167 -0.83 -2.79 -4.97
N GLY A 168 0.50 -2.86 -4.88
CA GLY A 168 1.34 -3.88 -5.50
C GLY A 168 1.22 -5.28 -4.86
N GLY A 169 0.70 -5.37 -3.62
CA GLY A 169 0.62 -6.64 -2.86
C GLY A 169 1.92 -7.06 -2.20
N GLU A 170 2.86 -6.15 -2.05
CA GLU A 170 4.11 -6.35 -1.31
C GLU A 170 3.88 -6.31 0.21
N ALA A 171 2.81 -5.61 0.63
CA ALA A 171 2.31 -5.64 2.00
C ALA A 171 0.81 -5.93 2.03
N ASP A 172 0.34 -6.50 3.14
CA ASP A 172 -1.05 -6.91 3.34
C ASP A 172 -1.87 -5.76 3.95
N ILE A 173 -1.32 -5.07 4.94
CA ILE A 173 -1.96 -3.98 5.69
C ILE A 173 -1.03 -2.78 5.74
N GLY A 174 -1.56 -1.61 5.37
CA GLY A 174 -0.85 -0.33 5.44
C GLY A 174 -1.36 0.54 6.59
N ILE A 175 -0.45 1.24 7.29
CA ILE A 175 -0.79 2.14 8.39
C ILE A 175 -0.03 3.45 8.22
N ALA A 176 -0.76 4.50 7.89
CA ALA A 176 -0.21 5.83 7.69
C ALA A 176 -1.26 6.91 7.97
N THR A 177 -0.87 8.17 7.86
CA THR A 177 -1.75 9.31 8.14
C THR A 177 -2.37 9.88 6.88
N GLU A 178 -1.58 10.09 5.84
CA GLU A 178 -2.02 10.68 4.57
C GLU A 178 -1.96 9.68 3.43
N SER A 179 -2.50 10.06 2.27
CA SER A 179 -2.37 9.39 0.97
C SER A 179 -3.10 8.05 0.82
N LEU A 180 -3.37 7.32 1.90
CA LEU A 180 -4.01 6.01 1.82
C LEU A 180 -5.47 6.08 1.34
N ASP A 181 -6.18 7.16 1.66
CA ASP A 181 -7.57 7.39 1.25
C ASP A 181 -7.73 7.91 -0.17
N GLN A 182 -6.66 8.41 -0.75
CA GLN A 182 -6.65 8.95 -2.11
C GLN A 182 -6.28 7.90 -3.17
N HIS A 183 -5.73 6.76 -2.76
CA HIS A 183 -5.28 5.73 -3.69
C HIS A 183 -6.45 4.85 -4.16
N PRO A 184 -6.78 4.80 -5.49
CA PRO A 184 -8.01 4.19 -6.00
C PRO A 184 -8.08 2.66 -5.78
N GLN A 185 -6.95 2.00 -5.63
CA GLN A 185 -6.87 0.55 -5.42
C GLN A 185 -6.95 0.16 -3.94
N LEU A 186 -7.01 1.13 -3.03
CA LEU A 186 -7.08 0.88 -1.59
C LEU A 186 -8.48 1.10 -1.04
N VAL A 187 -8.75 0.43 0.06
CA VAL A 187 -9.84 0.72 0.98
C VAL A 187 -9.19 1.14 2.29
N SER A 188 -9.49 2.34 2.76
CA SER A 188 -8.88 2.88 3.97
C SER A 188 -9.94 3.10 5.06
N PHE A 189 -9.55 2.81 6.29
CA PHE A 189 -10.36 2.93 7.49
C PHE A 189 -9.71 3.95 8.42
N PRO A 190 -10.45 4.93 8.95
CA PRO A 190 -9.94 5.80 10.01
C PRO A 190 -9.78 4.99 11.30
N VAL A 191 -8.64 5.15 11.97
CA VAL A 191 -8.34 4.40 13.20
C VAL A 191 -8.31 5.32 14.42
N GLN A 192 -7.54 6.40 14.36
CA GLN A 192 -7.32 7.29 15.49
C GLN A 192 -7.00 8.70 15.01
N GLN A 193 -7.56 9.69 15.70
CA GLN A 193 -7.14 11.09 15.55
C GLN A 193 -6.01 11.42 16.51
N TRP A 194 -5.10 12.29 16.07
CA TRP A 194 -4.00 12.78 16.88
C TRP A 194 -3.59 14.19 16.43
N THR A 195 -2.93 14.92 17.34
CA THR A 195 -2.44 16.28 17.11
C THR A 195 -0.93 16.35 17.28
N HIS A 196 -0.33 17.43 16.80
CA HIS A 196 1.09 17.69 17.06
C HIS A 196 1.27 18.26 18.47
N CYS A 197 2.46 18.05 19.01
CA CYS A 197 2.97 18.75 20.18
C CYS A 197 4.28 19.45 19.82
N VAL A 198 4.63 20.46 20.62
CA VAL A 198 5.94 21.11 20.56
C VAL A 198 6.81 20.55 21.67
N ILE A 199 8.03 20.14 21.34
CA ILE A 199 9.00 19.68 22.32
C ILE A 199 10.16 20.70 22.44
N ALA A 200 10.63 20.87 23.67
CA ALA A 200 11.73 21.77 24.01
C ALA A 200 12.66 21.13 25.04
N PRO A 201 13.92 21.53 25.15
CA PRO A 201 14.75 21.17 26.30
C PRO A 201 14.11 21.66 27.62
N ALA A 202 14.26 20.89 28.66
CA ALA A 202 13.79 21.30 29.99
C ALA A 202 14.45 22.64 30.39
N GLY A 203 13.62 23.59 30.85
CA GLY A 203 14.07 24.93 31.21
C GLY A 203 14.21 25.92 30.05
N HIS A 204 13.86 25.53 28.83
CA HIS A 204 13.81 26.47 27.70
C HIS A 204 12.76 27.57 27.94
N PRO A 205 13.04 28.85 27.61
CA PRO A 205 12.11 29.98 27.90
C PRO A 205 10.70 29.76 27.37
N VAL A 206 10.54 29.07 26.23
CA VAL A 206 9.24 28.77 25.63
C VAL A 206 8.30 27.99 26.55
N THR A 207 8.84 27.24 27.52
CA THR A 207 8.04 26.45 28.47
C THR A 207 7.23 27.30 29.46
N ALA A 208 7.56 28.60 29.57
CA ALA A 208 6.78 29.55 30.36
C ALA A 208 5.56 30.11 29.59
N SER A 209 5.48 29.89 28.28
CA SER A 209 4.37 30.36 27.43
C SER A 209 3.25 29.32 27.41
N SER A 210 2.10 29.62 27.99
CA SER A 210 0.93 28.73 27.97
C SER A 210 -0.36 29.55 27.88
N PRO A 211 -1.19 29.37 26.84
CA PRO A 211 -0.95 28.51 25.65
C PRO A 211 0.13 29.08 24.73
N ILE A 212 0.87 28.21 24.04
CA ILE A 212 1.86 28.60 23.03
C ILE A 212 1.16 29.07 21.76
N SER A 213 1.78 30.02 21.03
CA SER A 213 1.26 30.53 19.75
C SER A 213 2.24 30.31 18.59
N LEU A 214 1.76 30.38 17.34
CA LEU A 214 2.62 30.29 16.15
C LEU A 214 3.60 31.47 16.06
N GLN A 215 3.21 32.64 16.53
CA GLN A 215 4.09 33.82 16.63
C GLN A 215 5.24 33.57 17.60
N GLU A 216 4.97 32.94 18.71
CA GLU A 216 6.02 32.59 19.67
C GLU A 216 6.95 31.49 19.12
N LEU A 217 6.40 30.45 18.47
CA LEU A 217 7.19 29.41 17.80
C LEU A 217 8.13 29.98 16.74
N ALA A 218 7.65 30.93 15.93
CA ALA A 218 8.44 31.55 14.85
C ALA A 218 9.65 32.33 15.34
N ARG A 219 9.71 32.69 16.62
CA ARG A 219 10.88 33.39 17.24
C ARG A 219 12.06 32.47 17.47
N TRP A 220 11.85 31.14 17.37
CA TRP A 220 12.86 30.13 17.67
C TRP A 220 13.21 29.32 16.43
N PRO A 221 14.42 28.74 16.37
CA PRO A 221 14.72 27.72 15.38
C PRO A 221 13.79 26.51 15.56
N LEU A 222 13.23 26.01 14.45
CA LEU A 222 12.29 24.88 14.47
C LEU A 222 12.88 23.66 13.77
N ILE A 223 12.61 22.51 14.35
CA ILE A 223 12.96 21.19 13.82
C ILE A 223 11.66 20.41 13.63
N THR A 224 11.42 19.84 12.45
CA THR A 224 10.18 19.12 12.20
C THR A 224 10.38 18.05 11.11
N TYR A 225 9.29 17.41 10.72
CA TYR A 225 9.31 16.37 9.69
C TYR A 225 9.67 16.92 8.31
N ASP A 226 10.24 16.07 7.47
CA ASP A 226 10.36 16.29 6.03
C ASP A 226 8.99 16.45 5.36
N ALA A 227 8.94 17.12 4.21
CA ALA A 227 7.70 17.47 3.52
C ALA A 227 6.79 16.29 3.18
N ALA A 228 7.37 15.08 2.97
CA ALA A 228 6.65 13.88 2.61
C ALA A 228 6.03 13.13 3.81
N PHE A 229 6.24 13.59 5.05
CA PHE A 229 5.91 12.81 6.24
C PHE A 229 4.95 13.52 7.19
N THR A 230 4.20 12.70 7.87
CA THR A 230 3.49 12.86 9.15
C THR A 230 2.95 14.27 9.42
N GLY A 231 1.94 14.67 8.65
CA GLY A 231 1.21 15.91 8.92
C GLY A 231 2.01 17.19 8.67
N ARG A 232 3.21 17.14 8.03
CA ARG A 232 3.99 18.34 7.74
C ARG A 232 3.19 19.39 6.94
N SER A 233 2.34 18.95 6.02
CA SER A 233 1.46 19.83 5.28
C SER A 233 0.51 20.65 6.17
N ARG A 234 0.11 20.11 7.31
CA ARG A 234 -0.75 20.80 8.29
C ARG A 234 0.04 21.84 9.09
N ILE A 235 1.29 21.52 9.43
CA ILE A 235 2.20 22.48 10.06
C ILE A 235 2.42 23.66 9.13
N ASN A 236 2.76 23.42 7.87
CA ASN A 236 2.97 24.50 6.89
C ASN A 236 1.72 25.37 6.76
N ARG A 237 0.54 24.75 6.53
CA ARG A 237 -0.73 25.50 6.41
C ARG A 237 -1.07 26.34 7.62
N ALA A 238 -0.73 25.89 8.83
CA ALA A 238 -0.98 26.69 10.04
C ALA A 238 -0.18 28.00 10.04
N PHE A 239 1.09 27.95 9.66
CA PHE A 239 1.93 29.14 9.52
C PHE A 239 1.50 30.03 8.33
N GLU A 240 1.19 29.42 7.18
CA GLU A 240 0.73 30.12 5.97
C GLU A 240 -0.57 30.91 6.23
N ARG A 241 -1.53 30.35 6.98
CA ARG A 241 -2.79 31.04 7.33
C ARG A 241 -2.59 32.35 8.10
N LEU A 242 -1.49 32.49 8.81
CA LEU A 242 -1.13 33.70 9.57
C LEU A 242 -0.06 34.54 8.89
N GLU A 243 0.35 34.16 7.68
CA GLU A 243 1.44 34.84 6.94
C GLU A 243 2.77 34.86 7.73
N ILE A 244 3.02 33.83 8.54
CA ILE A 244 4.23 33.68 9.34
C ILE A 244 5.19 32.75 8.62
N GLU A 245 6.44 33.17 8.44
CA GLU A 245 7.50 32.30 7.92
C GLU A 245 8.26 31.67 9.10
N PRO A 246 8.12 30.31 9.30
CA PRO A 246 8.83 29.64 10.38
C PRO A 246 10.32 29.46 10.05
N ASN A 247 11.20 29.69 11.03
CA ASN A 247 12.63 29.44 10.91
C ASN A 247 12.94 27.93 11.06
N ILE A 248 12.73 27.13 10.00
CA ILE A 248 12.99 25.69 10.01
C ILE A 248 14.47 25.45 9.71
N VAL A 249 15.23 25.07 10.73
CA VAL A 249 16.67 24.84 10.63
C VAL A 249 17.05 23.39 10.33
N LEU A 250 16.15 22.43 10.59
CA LEU A 250 16.38 21.02 10.31
C LEU A 250 15.06 20.30 10.03
N THR A 251 15.08 19.41 9.06
CA THR A 251 13.99 18.46 8.82
C THR A 251 14.48 17.01 8.93
N ALA A 252 13.62 16.13 9.45
CA ALA A 252 13.94 14.72 9.63
C ALA A 252 12.77 13.81 9.25
N LEU A 253 13.07 12.56 8.98
CA LEU A 253 12.05 11.56 8.60
C LEU A 253 11.21 11.09 9.79
N ASP A 254 11.76 11.16 11.03
CA ASP A 254 11.13 10.61 12.21
C ASP A 254 11.33 11.47 13.47
N ALA A 255 10.48 11.22 14.47
CA ALA A 255 10.47 11.96 15.72
C ALA A 255 11.71 11.68 16.60
N ASP A 256 12.34 10.52 16.53
CA ASP A 256 13.49 10.19 17.36
C ASP A 256 14.70 11.04 16.97
N VAL A 257 14.90 11.26 15.66
CA VAL A 257 15.92 12.20 15.17
C VAL A 257 15.61 13.62 15.60
N ILE A 258 14.34 14.08 15.45
CA ILE A 258 13.93 15.40 15.88
C ILE A 258 14.22 15.59 17.37
N LYS A 259 13.80 14.65 18.24
CA LYS A 259 14.05 14.68 19.69
C LYS A 259 15.54 14.79 20.04
N THR A 260 16.37 14.04 19.31
CA THR A 260 17.82 14.07 19.50
C THR A 260 18.38 15.47 19.29
N TYR A 261 18.03 16.13 18.19
CA TYR A 261 18.55 17.48 17.89
C TYR A 261 17.92 18.57 18.74
N VAL A 262 16.68 18.40 19.20
CA VAL A 262 16.09 19.27 20.22
C VAL A 262 16.84 19.12 21.55
N GLY A 263 17.17 17.89 21.95
CA GLY A 263 17.97 17.66 23.16
C GLY A 263 19.37 18.27 23.13
N LEU A 264 19.95 18.45 21.93
CA LEU A 264 21.20 19.17 21.71
C LEU A 264 21.04 20.70 21.71
N GLY A 265 19.80 21.22 21.84
CA GLY A 265 19.54 22.66 21.89
C GLY A 265 19.53 23.35 20.54
N LEU A 266 19.41 22.63 19.41
CA LEU A 266 19.40 23.23 18.09
C LEU A 266 18.11 23.98 17.75
N GLY A 267 17.04 23.75 18.50
CA GLY A 267 15.74 24.42 18.30
C GLY A 267 14.61 23.70 19.01
N LEU A 268 13.38 24.13 18.75
CA LEU A 268 12.16 23.48 19.21
C LEU A 268 11.71 22.43 18.20
N GLY A 269 11.19 21.31 18.68
CA GLY A 269 10.67 20.24 17.81
C GLY A 269 9.15 20.33 17.66
N ILE A 270 8.63 20.17 16.44
CA ILE A 270 7.20 19.94 16.22
C ILE A 270 7.06 18.47 15.80
N ILE A 271 6.45 17.65 16.67
CA ILE A 271 6.29 16.20 16.45
C ILE A 271 4.85 15.76 16.66
N ALA A 272 4.51 14.53 16.20
CA ALA A 272 3.25 13.89 16.54
C ALA A 272 3.17 13.70 18.06
N GLY A 273 2.05 14.08 18.69
CA GLY A 273 1.90 14.01 20.14
C GLY A 273 2.11 12.60 20.70
N LEU A 274 1.70 11.57 19.95
CA LEU A 274 1.92 10.15 20.33
C LEU A 274 3.41 9.73 20.35
N ALA A 275 4.30 10.53 19.75
CA ALA A 275 5.72 10.25 19.70
C ALA A 275 6.49 10.77 20.92
N PHE A 276 5.85 11.52 21.82
CA PHE A 276 6.46 11.97 23.06
C PHE A 276 6.06 11.07 24.24
N ASP A 277 7.05 10.64 25.01
CA ASP A 277 6.88 9.87 26.25
C ASP A 277 7.76 10.48 27.34
N ALA A 278 7.13 11.12 28.33
CA ALA A 278 7.84 11.79 29.42
C ALA A 278 8.78 10.88 30.23
N GLN A 279 8.52 9.56 30.24
CA GLN A 279 9.38 8.61 30.94
C GLN A 279 10.65 8.25 30.15
N ARG A 280 10.57 8.31 28.82
CA ARG A 280 11.67 7.95 27.91
C ARG A 280 12.44 9.16 27.41
N ASP A 281 11.74 10.27 27.18
CA ASP A 281 12.31 11.49 26.61
C ASP A 281 12.81 12.43 27.74
N THR A 282 13.62 11.87 28.63
CA THR A 282 14.19 12.60 29.77
C THR A 282 15.00 13.81 29.30
N GLY A 283 14.77 14.97 29.92
CA GLY A 283 15.40 16.24 29.54
C GLY A 283 14.63 17.03 28.48
N LEU A 284 13.55 16.48 27.93
CA LEU A 284 12.62 17.18 27.06
C LEU A 284 11.28 17.42 27.77
N VAL A 285 10.60 18.48 27.35
CA VAL A 285 9.25 18.83 27.81
C VAL A 285 8.37 18.97 26.57
N ALA A 286 7.17 18.41 26.61
CA ALA A 286 6.17 18.61 25.59
C ALA A 286 5.19 19.70 26.00
N LEU A 287 4.92 20.62 25.09
CA LEU A 287 3.90 21.64 25.18
C LEU A 287 2.72 21.25 24.29
N ASP A 288 1.51 21.37 24.83
CA ASP A 288 0.31 21.16 24.02
C ASP A 288 0.22 22.21 22.90
N ALA A 289 0.16 21.71 21.68
CA ALA A 289 0.01 22.52 20.46
C ALA A 289 -1.17 22.02 19.60
N GLY A 290 -2.07 21.21 20.18
CA GLY A 290 -3.24 20.68 19.48
C GLY A 290 -4.18 21.76 18.92
N HIS A 291 -4.19 22.94 19.56
CA HIS A 291 -4.96 24.11 19.13
C HIS A 291 -4.33 24.88 17.96
N LEU A 292 -3.05 24.63 17.65
CA LEU A 292 -2.31 25.32 16.58
C LEU A 292 -2.43 24.61 15.23
N PHE A 293 -2.57 23.31 15.24
CA PHE A 293 -2.50 22.49 14.05
C PHE A 293 -3.77 21.65 13.88
N ASP A 294 -4.25 21.54 12.64
CA ASP A 294 -5.38 20.65 12.33
C ASP A 294 -5.04 19.21 12.78
N SER A 295 -6.03 18.50 13.29
CA SER A 295 -5.88 17.10 13.70
C SER A 295 -5.53 16.20 12.50
N ASN A 296 -4.77 15.18 12.75
CA ASN A 296 -4.40 14.13 11.80
C ASN A 296 -5.19 12.85 12.09
N THR A 297 -5.44 12.05 11.06
CA THR A 297 -6.12 10.75 11.23
C THR A 297 -5.18 9.64 10.78
N THR A 298 -4.79 8.76 11.70
CA THR A 298 -4.17 7.50 11.34
C THR A 298 -5.19 6.63 10.64
N ARG A 299 -4.82 6.08 9.48
CA ARG A 299 -5.63 5.18 8.68
C ARG A 299 -4.98 3.82 8.55
N LEU A 300 -5.80 2.79 8.58
CA LEU A 300 -5.44 1.45 8.14
C LEU A 300 -5.93 1.29 6.70
N ALA A 301 -5.11 0.75 5.83
CA ALA A 301 -5.48 0.50 4.44
C ALA A 301 -5.20 -0.94 4.03
N ILE A 302 -6.08 -1.45 3.19
CA ILE A 302 -6.03 -2.79 2.60
C ILE A 302 -6.27 -2.64 1.11
N ARG A 303 -5.64 -3.46 0.29
CA ARG A 303 -5.89 -3.46 -1.14
C ARG A 303 -7.33 -3.91 -1.44
N ARG A 304 -8.03 -3.18 -2.29
CA ARG A 304 -9.38 -3.50 -2.75
C ARG A 304 -9.43 -4.89 -3.39
N GLY A 305 -10.38 -5.73 -2.94
CA GLY A 305 -10.55 -7.10 -3.45
C GLY A 305 -9.54 -8.11 -2.91
N SER A 306 -8.75 -7.79 -1.88
CA SER A 306 -7.91 -8.80 -1.22
C SER A 306 -8.76 -9.75 -0.37
N TYR A 307 -8.42 -11.02 -0.40
CA TYR A 307 -8.90 -12.00 0.57
C TYR A 307 -8.14 -11.80 1.88
N LEU A 308 -8.88 -11.55 2.96
CA LEU A 308 -8.34 -11.45 4.31
C LEU A 308 -8.46 -12.80 5.02
N ARG A 309 -7.36 -13.26 5.60
CA ARG A 309 -7.30 -14.47 6.42
C ARG A 309 -7.75 -14.15 7.85
N ARG A 310 -8.04 -15.16 8.66
CA ARG A 310 -8.46 -14.98 10.06
C ARG A 310 -7.52 -14.07 10.85
N PHE A 311 -6.22 -14.33 10.77
CA PHE A 311 -5.24 -13.55 11.48
C PHE A 311 -5.06 -12.10 10.96
N ASP A 312 -5.45 -11.82 9.69
CA ASP A 312 -5.50 -10.44 9.19
C ASP A 312 -6.60 -9.66 9.92
N TYR A 313 -7.79 -10.24 10.11
CA TYR A 313 -8.87 -9.64 10.91
C TYR A 313 -8.49 -9.48 12.37
N ASP A 314 -7.84 -10.48 12.98
CA ASP A 314 -7.39 -10.41 14.36
C ASP A 314 -6.38 -9.27 14.58
N PHE A 315 -5.48 -9.04 13.62
CA PHE A 315 -4.57 -7.89 13.66
C PHE A 315 -5.32 -6.56 13.54
N ILE A 316 -6.30 -6.48 12.61
CA ILE A 316 -7.12 -5.28 12.42
C ILE A 316 -7.87 -4.94 13.71
N GLU A 317 -8.51 -5.93 14.33
CA GLU A 317 -9.28 -5.76 15.57
C GLU A 317 -8.38 -5.36 16.76
N LEU A 318 -7.17 -5.94 16.87
CA LEU A 318 -6.20 -5.54 17.88
C LEU A 318 -5.73 -4.10 17.72
N PHE A 319 -5.55 -3.63 16.49
CA PHE A 319 -5.09 -2.27 16.20
C PHE A 319 -6.22 -1.24 16.25
N ALA A 320 -7.41 -1.62 15.79
CA ALA A 320 -8.59 -0.77 15.68
C ALA A 320 -9.85 -1.53 16.13
N PRO A 321 -10.13 -1.63 17.44
CA PRO A 321 -11.22 -2.47 17.97
C PRO A 321 -12.63 -2.11 17.45
N HIS A 322 -12.82 -0.93 16.89
CA HIS A 322 -14.08 -0.52 16.24
C HIS A 322 -14.25 -1.05 14.81
N LEU A 323 -13.20 -1.65 14.22
CA LEU A 323 -13.20 -2.26 12.91
C LEU A 323 -13.40 -3.78 13.02
N ASP A 324 -14.59 -4.20 13.40
CA ASP A 324 -14.93 -5.62 13.40
C ASP A 324 -14.94 -6.20 11.97
N ARG A 325 -14.95 -7.53 11.87
CA ARG A 325 -14.94 -8.23 10.58
C ARG A 325 -16.09 -7.78 9.66
N ARG A 326 -17.28 -7.54 10.22
CA ARG A 326 -18.45 -7.14 9.44
C ARG A 326 -18.27 -5.76 8.80
N VAL A 327 -17.74 -4.81 9.56
CA VAL A 327 -17.40 -3.46 9.08
C VAL A 327 -16.38 -3.53 7.94
N VAL A 328 -15.33 -4.31 8.13
CA VAL A 328 -14.27 -4.48 7.13
C VAL A 328 -14.83 -5.10 5.85
N ASP A 329 -15.59 -6.21 5.96
CA ASP A 329 -16.15 -6.92 4.80
C ASP A 329 -17.13 -6.04 4.00
N LEU A 330 -18.04 -5.33 4.66
CA LEU A 330 -18.98 -4.42 4.01
C LEU A 330 -18.25 -3.32 3.22
N THR A 331 -17.21 -2.76 3.79
CA THR A 331 -16.43 -1.70 3.15
C THR A 331 -15.62 -2.21 1.96
N LEU A 332 -15.02 -3.41 2.07
CA LEU A 332 -14.28 -4.06 0.98
C LEU A 332 -15.18 -4.40 -0.22
N GLN A 333 -16.45 -4.74 0.02
CA GLN A 333 -17.45 -5.07 -1.02
C GLN A 333 -18.02 -3.82 -1.72
N GLY A 334 -17.60 -2.63 -1.36
CA GLY A 334 -18.06 -1.38 -1.98
C GLY A 334 -19.34 -0.79 -1.36
N GLY A 335 -19.80 -1.33 -0.23
CA GLY A 335 -20.94 -0.82 0.55
C GLY A 335 -20.59 0.34 1.49
N GLY A 336 -19.42 0.96 1.34
CA GLY A 336 -18.89 1.94 2.27
C GLY A 336 -19.44 3.34 2.08
N GLN A 337 -20.33 3.78 2.95
CA GLN A 337 -20.35 5.19 3.35
C GLN A 337 -19.00 5.51 4.02
N ALA A 338 -18.45 6.69 3.68
CA ALA A 338 -17.24 7.20 4.35
C ALA A 338 -17.50 7.23 5.87
N TRP A 339 -16.89 6.32 6.61
CA TRP A 339 -16.90 6.35 8.07
C TRP A 339 -16.12 7.59 8.52
N GLN A 340 -16.82 8.50 9.16
CA GLN A 340 -16.22 9.63 9.88
C GLN A 340 -16.09 9.21 11.35
N LEU A 341 -14.90 9.40 11.93
CA LEU A 341 -14.66 9.31 13.37
C LEU A 341 -15.32 10.48 14.09
#